data_c646fa92c111adc8e31d8bb2fe4b5927
#
_entry.id   c646fa92c111adc8e31d8bb2fe4b5927
#
_cell.length_a   1.000
_cell.length_b   1.000
_cell.length_c   1.000
_cell.angle_alpha   90.00
_cell.angle_beta   90.00
_cell.angle_gamma   90.00
#
_symmetry.space_group_name_H-M   'P 1'
#
loop_
_entity.id
_entity.type
_entity.pdbx_description
1 polymer ?
#
loop_
_entity_poly.entity_id
_entity_poly.type
_entity_poly.pdbx_seq_one_letter_code
_entity_poly.pdbx_strand_id
1 'polypeptide(L)'
;QSYRLASWRTAADDINWRRFFDVNELGGLRVERSAVFEATHGKIFQLIGEGLIDGLRIDHIDGLADPRGYCRNLRRRVYSLAGGRHLPIFVEKILGEGETLREDWRVDGTTGYEFMNQLSLLQHDPKGFEPLAELWTRHTERPSSFIEEAWLARQQILNGSLAGDFESVAQALLQVARDDVMSRDLTLGAIRRALQELIVHFPVYRTYISARGRSELDDVFFLQALAGARSTLSEGDWPVLDYLEKWLGGQPWRDRPLGRERKMLKHACVRFQQLTSPAAAKAVEDTAFYRSGVLLSRNDVGFSTEQFSAPLEAFHAVNQQRLRTFPDNLLATATHDHKRGEDTRARLAVLSECAEWYAEQVEQWRTLAARLRSDGQTPSAGDELILYQGLLGSWPLDLHRGDAGGLAG
;
A
#
# COMPACT_ATOMS: atom_id res chain seq x y z
N GLN A 1 37.10 -12.36 1.83
CA GLN A 1 35.83 -12.76 1.24
C GLN A 1 34.80 -11.65 1.51
N SER A 2 34.18 -11.13 0.46
CA SER A 2 33.26 -9.97 0.57
C SER A 2 31.82 -10.36 0.96
N TYR A 3 31.53 -11.64 1.13
CA TYR A 3 30.22 -12.18 1.48
C TYR A 3 30.33 -13.40 2.40
N ARG A 4 29.23 -13.72 3.07
CA ARG A 4 29.02 -14.92 3.88
C ARG A 4 27.76 -15.63 3.39
N LEU A 5 27.84 -16.93 3.17
CA LEU A 5 26.64 -17.74 2.99
C LEU A 5 25.91 -17.88 4.32
N ALA A 6 24.62 -17.67 4.31
CA ALA A 6 23.75 -17.78 5.47
C ALA A 6 22.50 -18.62 5.12
N SER A 7 21.82 -19.15 6.14
CA SER A 7 20.54 -19.83 5.94
C SER A 7 19.52 -18.85 5.40
N TRP A 8 18.67 -19.27 4.47
CA TRP A 8 17.54 -18.47 3.97
C TRP A 8 16.59 -18.03 5.09
N ARG A 9 16.52 -18.78 6.19
CA ARG A 9 15.68 -18.47 7.36
C ARG A 9 16.08 -17.18 8.09
N THR A 10 17.32 -16.71 7.91
CA THR A 10 17.79 -15.46 8.51
C THR A 10 17.52 -14.24 7.63
N ALA A 11 16.91 -14.41 6.47
CA ALA A 11 16.74 -13.33 5.50
C ALA A 11 15.89 -12.17 6.04
N ALA A 12 14.83 -12.45 6.79
CA ALA A 12 13.98 -11.42 7.37
C ALA A 12 14.74 -10.47 8.31
N ASP A 13 15.76 -10.98 9.03
CA ASP A 13 16.50 -10.22 10.03
C ASP A 13 17.82 -9.62 9.49
N ASP A 14 18.54 -10.37 8.65
CA ASP A 14 19.95 -10.09 8.30
C ASP A 14 20.17 -9.73 6.83
N ILE A 15 19.12 -9.56 6.01
CA ILE A 15 19.26 -9.23 4.61
C ILE A 15 19.94 -7.86 4.43
N ASN A 16 20.94 -7.79 3.56
CA ASN A 16 21.74 -6.57 3.37
C ASN A 16 21.61 -5.95 1.97
N TRP A 17 20.58 -6.36 1.20
CA TRP A 17 20.18 -5.74 -0.04
C TRP A 17 18.70 -5.34 0.02
N ARG A 18 18.28 -4.35 -0.79
CA ARG A 18 16.88 -3.98 -0.93
C ARG A 18 16.17 -5.03 -1.79
N ARG A 19 15.01 -5.46 -1.34
CA ARG A 19 14.15 -6.43 -2.03
C ARG A 19 13.03 -5.72 -2.80
N PHE A 20 12.41 -6.44 -3.71
CA PHE A 20 11.08 -6.13 -4.21
C PHE A 20 10.07 -6.58 -3.13
N PHE A 21 9.46 -5.64 -2.43
CA PHE A 21 8.67 -5.90 -1.21
C PHE A 21 9.47 -6.73 -0.18
N ASP A 22 9.05 -7.96 0.09
CA ASP A 22 9.72 -8.93 0.98
C ASP A 22 10.20 -10.20 0.23
N VAL A 23 10.23 -10.15 -1.10
CA VAL A 23 10.69 -11.27 -1.95
C VAL A 23 12.22 -11.33 -1.97
N ASN A 24 12.79 -12.35 -1.32
CA ASN A 24 14.24 -12.46 -1.12
C ASN A 24 15.05 -12.61 -2.42
N GLU A 25 14.46 -13.22 -3.44
CA GLU A 25 15.10 -13.51 -4.73
C GLU A 25 15.15 -12.30 -5.67
N LEU A 26 14.37 -11.23 -5.36
CA LEU A 26 14.26 -10.07 -6.22
C LEU A 26 14.97 -8.86 -5.60
N GLY A 27 16.19 -8.59 -6.05
CA GLY A 27 17.00 -7.45 -5.61
C GLY A 27 16.61 -6.15 -6.31
N GLY A 28 16.43 -5.07 -5.54
CA GLY A 28 16.16 -3.74 -6.08
C GLY A 28 17.40 -3.10 -6.70
N LEU A 29 17.28 -2.61 -7.93
CA LEU A 29 18.36 -1.94 -8.66
C LEU A 29 18.43 -0.45 -8.32
N ARG A 30 19.66 0.10 -8.40
CA ARG A 30 19.91 1.53 -8.14
C ARG A 30 19.76 2.36 -9.41
N VAL A 31 18.54 2.42 -9.93
CA VAL A 31 18.23 3.15 -11.18
C VAL A 31 18.42 4.67 -11.08
N GLU A 32 18.60 5.20 -9.89
CA GLU A 32 19.03 6.60 -9.69
C GLU A 32 20.46 6.86 -10.16
N ARG A 33 21.25 5.80 -10.45
CA ARG A 33 22.56 5.90 -11.11
C ARG A 33 22.38 5.81 -12.61
N SER A 34 22.89 6.82 -13.36
CA SER A 34 22.69 6.91 -14.81
C SER A 34 23.17 5.66 -15.57
N ALA A 35 24.29 5.06 -15.18
CA ALA A 35 24.79 3.85 -15.82
C ALA A 35 23.86 2.64 -15.63
N VAL A 36 23.25 2.49 -14.44
CA VAL A 36 22.27 1.43 -14.17
C VAL A 36 20.99 1.71 -14.94
N PHE A 37 20.51 2.95 -14.92
CA PHE A 37 19.32 3.38 -15.66
C PHE A 37 19.45 3.05 -17.17
N GLU A 38 20.52 3.48 -17.82
CA GLU A 38 20.75 3.22 -19.25
C GLU A 38 20.87 1.70 -19.53
N ALA A 39 21.57 0.94 -18.69
CA ALA A 39 21.73 -0.50 -18.87
C ALA A 39 20.40 -1.27 -18.75
N THR A 40 19.55 -0.91 -17.77
CA THR A 40 18.27 -1.59 -17.53
C THR A 40 17.20 -1.22 -18.55
N HIS A 41 17.27 -0.03 -19.15
CA HIS A 41 16.28 0.47 -20.13
C HIS A 41 16.76 0.34 -21.58
N GLY A 42 17.99 -0.10 -21.83
CA GLY A 42 18.61 -0.10 -23.17
C GLY A 42 17.75 -0.77 -24.23
N LYS A 43 17.14 -1.93 -23.95
CA LYS A 43 16.26 -2.62 -24.89
C LYS A 43 14.98 -1.86 -25.16
N ILE A 44 14.36 -1.29 -24.14
CA ILE A 44 13.14 -0.47 -24.28
C ILE A 44 13.44 0.78 -25.11
N PHE A 45 14.55 1.45 -24.85
CA PHE A 45 14.99 2.62 -25.62
C PHE A 45 15.24 2.30 -27.09
N GLN A 46 15.81 1.14 -27.40
CA GLN A 46 15.96 0.65 -28.76
C GLN A 46 14.59 0.51 -29.44
N LEU A 47 13.64 -0.19 -28.79
CA LEU A 47 12.30 -0.41 -29.34
C LEU A 47 11.50 0.88 -29.54
N ILE A 48 11.67 1.87 -28.67
CA ILE A 48 11.08 3.21 -28.85
C ILE A 48 11.65 3.88 -30.10
N GLY A 49 12.98 3.85 -30.27
CA GLY A 49 13.66 4.43 -31.43
C GLY A 49 13.28 3.76 -32.75
N GLU A 50 13.00 2.47 -32.73
CA GLU A 50 12.49 1.69 -33.88
C GLU A 50 10.99 1.91 -34.14
N GLY A 51 10.28 2.64 -33.28
CA GLY A 51 8.85 2.91 -33.43
C GLY A 51 7.92 1.74 -33.08
N LEU A 52 8.39 0.76 -32.34
CA LEU A 52 7.68 -0.48 -31.98
C LEU A 52 6.92 -0.40 -30.65
N ILE A 53 7.05 0.71 -29.91
CA ILE A 53 6.39 0.96 -28.63
C ILE A 53 5.59 2.26 -28.73
N ASP A 54 4.33 2.24 -28.29
CA ASP A 54 3.40 3.37 -28.31
C ASP A 54 3.13 3.97 -26.92
N GLY A 55 3.57 3.32 -25.85
CA GLY A 55 3.44 3.81 -24.46
C GLY A 55 4.21 2.95 -23.49
N LEU A 56 4.34 3.43 -22.24
CA LEU A 56 5.04 2.72 -21.18
C LEU A 56 4.17 2.60 -19.92
N ARG A 57 4.17 1.44 -19.31
CA ARG A 57 3.71 1.20 -17.93
C ARG A 57 4.92 0.93 -17.04
N ILE A 58 5.07 1.71 -15.99
CA ILE A 58 6.16 1.56 -15.01
C ILE A 58 5.59 0.98 -13.74
N ASP A 59 6.01 -0.23 -13.42
CA ASP A 59 5.60 -0.97 -12.25
C ASP A 59 6.35 -0.52 -11.00
N HIS A 60 5.69 -0.61 -9.84
CA HIS A 60 6.26 -0.40 -8.51
C HIS A 60 7.12 0.86 -8.37
N ILE A 61 6.60 2.00 -8.84
CA ILE A 61 7.35 3.29 -8.81
C ILE A 61 7.72 3.69 -7.38
N ASP A 62 6.91 3.34 -6.38
CA ASP A 62 7.12 3.69 -4.97
C ASP A 62 8.30 2.95 -4.32
N GLY A 63 8.79 1.88 -4.91
CA GLY A 63 10.00 1.18 -4.47
C GLY A 63 11.31 1.92 -4.78
N LEU A 64 11.29 2.95 -5.63
CA LEU A 64 12.49 3.67 -6.05
C LEU A 64 13.00 4.64 -4.98
N ALA A 65 14.31 4.91 -5.00
CA ALA A 65 14.91 5.92 -4.13
C ALA A 65 14.43 7.35 -4.44
N ASP A 66 14.21 7.65 -5.72
CA ASP A 66 13.73 8.95 -6.23
C ASP A 66 12.76 8.74 -7.40
N PRO A 67 11.47 8.46 -7.13
CA PRO A 67 10.46 8.27 -8.17
C PRO A 67 10.32 9.47 -9.11
N ARG A 68 10.30 10.68 -8.55
CA ARG A 68 10.21 11.93 -9.32
C ARG A 68 11.37 12.09 -10.29
N GLY A 69 12.59 11.93 -9.80
CA GLY A 69 13.79 12.02 -10.63
C GLY A 69 13.81 10.96 -11.73
N TYR A 70 13.39 9.74 -11.40
CA TYR A 70 13.27 8.64 -12.35
C TYR A 70 12.26 8.98 -13.48
N CYS A 71 11.02 9.36 -13.15
CA CYS A 71 9.98 9.69 -14.13
C CYS A 71 10.41 10.82 -15.06
N ARG A 72 11.00 11.89 -14.52
CA ARG A 72 11.51 13.02 -15.31
C ARG A 72 12.66 12.63 -16.23
N ASN A 73 13.54 11.74 -15.77
CA ASN A 73 14.64 11.23 -16.60
C ASN A 73 14.10 10.33 -17.72
N LEU A 74 13.18 9.42 -17.40
CA LEU A 74 12.51 8.55 -18.35
C LEU A 74 11.81 9.39 -19.44
N ARG A 75 10.96 10.37 -19.05
CA ARG A 75 10.29 11.27 -20.00
C ARG A 75 11.25 11.94 -20.95
N ARG A 76 12.39 12.45 -20.45
CA ARG A 76 13.39 13.10 -21.28
C ARG A 76 14.02 12.13 -22.29
N ARG A 77 14.33 10.90 -21.85
CA ARG A 77 14.90 9.88 -22.75
C ARG A 77 13.90 9.42 -23.79
N VAL A 78 12.66 9.14 -23.40
CA VAL A 78 11.56 8.80 -24.32
C VAL A 78 11.38 9.89 -25.37
N TYR A 79 11.27 11.16 -24.95
CA TYR A 79 11.10 12.29 -25.86
C TYR A 79 12.24 12.39 -26.89
N SER A 80 13.50 12.17 -26.46
CA SER A 80 14.66 12.23 -27.36
C SER A 80 14.70 11.11 -28.39
N LEU A 81 14.02 9.99 -28.15
CA LEU A 81 14.03 8.80 -29.01
C LEU A 81 12.79 8.65 -29.87
N ALA A 82 11.69 9.25 -29.46
CA ALA A 82 10.37 9.03 -30.09
C ALA A 82 10.17 9.79 -31.43
N GLY A 83 11.16 10.54 -31.91
CA GLY A 83 11.07 11.23 -33.18
C GLY A 83 9.92 12.27 -33.28
N GLY A 84 9.59 12.94 -32.18
CA GLY A 84 8.49 13.91 -32.09
C GLY A 84 7.12 13.30 -31.74
N ARG A 85 6.99 11.99 -31.59
CA ARG A 85 5.77 11.35 -31.12
C ARG A 85 5.63 11.55 -29.61
N HIS A 86 4.41 11.79 -29.13
CA HIS A 86 4.08 11.70 -27.72
C HIS A 86 3.83 10.23 -27.36
N LEU A 87 4.64 9.65 -26.48
CA LEU A 87 4.43 8.33 -25.92
C LEU A 87 3.93 8.51 -24.47
N PRO A 88 2.73 8.05 -24.13
CA PRO A 88 2.23 8.12 -22.77
C PRO A 88 3.06 7.25 -21.83
N ILE A 89 3.25 7.74 -20.61
CA ILE A 89 3.92 7.03 -19.52
C ILE A 89 2.95 6.95 -18.34
N PHE A 90 2.53 5.75 -18.00
CA PHE A 90 1.68 5.47 -16.85
C PHE A 90 2.52 4.83 -15.74
N VAL A 91 2.26 5.22 -14.51
CA VAL A 91 2.94 4.67 -13.34
C VAL A 91 1.99 3.82 -12.50
N GLU A 92 2.43 2.66 -12.11
CA GLU A 92 1.76 1.90 -11.07
C GLU A 92 2.07 2.61 -9.76
N LYS A 93 1.06 3.30 -9.26
CA LYS A 93 1.04 4.08 -8.04
C LYS A 93 -0.32 3.94 -7.39
N ILE A 94 -0.33 3.34 -6.20
CA ILE A 94 -1.52 3.26 -5.38
C ILE A 94 -1.68 4.59 -4.63
N LEU A 95 -2.73 5.34 -4.96
CA LEU A 95 -3.06 6.60 -4.30
C LEU A 95 -3.88 6.32 -3.04
N GLY A 96 -3.41 6.82 -1.91
CA GLY A 96 -4.17 6.82 -0.66
C GLY A 96 -5.31 7.83 -0.69
N GLU A 97 -6.16 7.82 0.33
CA GLU A 97 -7.25 8.78 0.46
C GLU A 97 -6.71 10.21 0.53
N GLY A 98 -7.25 11.09 -0.32
CA GLY A 98 -6.80 12.48 -0.45
C GLY A 98 -5.43 12.65 -1.13
N GLU A 99 -4.74 11.56 -1.49
CA GLU A 99 -3.49 11.65 -2.24
C GLU A 99 -3.76 11.89 -3.73
N THR A 100 -2.92 12.71 -4.36
CA THR A 100 -2.98 13.00 -5.79
C THR A 100 -1.65 12.69 -6.46
N LEU A 101 -1.72 12.24 -7.71
CA LEU A 101 -0.51 12.08 -8.53
C LEU A 101 0.16 13.44 -8.76
N ARG A 102 1.48 13.47 -8.66
CA ARG A 102 2.26 14.72 -8.77
C ARG A 102 2.44 15.11 -10.24
N GLU A 103 1.91 16.25 -10.64
CA GLU A 103 2.03 16.76 -12.02
C GLU A 103 3.50 16.97 -12.45
N ASP A 104 4.36 17.31 -11.49
CA ASP A 104 5.78 17.56 -11.77
C ASP A 104 6.61 16.29 -12.01
N TRP A 105 6.01 15.09 -11.93
CA TRP A 105 6.65 13.86 -12.37
C TRP A 105 6.71 13.73 -13.89
N ARG A 106 5.85 14.46 -14.61
CA ARG A 106 5.76 14.45 -16.07
C ARG A 106 5.39 13.09 -16.65
N VAL A 107 4.47 12.42 -16.00
CA VAL A 107 3.78 11.22 -16.47
C VAL A 107 2.38 11.57 -16.92
N ASP A 108 1.72 10.68 -17.65
CA ASP A 108 0.39 10.94 -18.23
C ASP A 108 -0.74 10.42 -17.32
N GLY A 109 -0.40 9.64 -16.30
CA GLY A 109 -1.37 9.13 -15.33
C GLY A 109 -0.86 7.94 -14.55
N THR A 110 -1.78 7.36 -13.78
CA THR A 110 -1.61 6.09 -13.06
C THR A 110 -2.16 4.91 -13.88
N THR A 111 -2.05 3.70 -13.32
CA THR A 111 -2.68 2.49 -13.86
C THR A 111 -4.15 2.32 -13.46
N GLY A 112 -4.76 3.31 -12.79
CA GLY A 112 -6.21 3.41 -12.60
C GLY A 112 -6.79 2.73 -11.36
N TYR A 113 -6.01 2.38 -10.35
CA TYR A 113 -6.52 1.78 -9.09
C TYR A 113 -7.54 2.68 -8.39
N GLU A 114 -7.30 3.98 -8.38
CA GLU A 114 -8.21 4.95 -7.78
C GLU A 114 -9.57 4.99 -8.48
N PHE A 115 -9.64 4.73 -9.80
CA PHE A 115 -10.91 4.60 -10.51
C PHE A 115 -11.66 3.35 -10.10
N MET A 116 -10.95 2.22 -9.96
CA MET A 116 -11.52 0.96 -9.46
C MET A 116 -12.15 1.14 -8.07
N ASN A 117 -11.47 1.84 -7.16
CA ASN A 117 -12.02 2.18 -5.84
C ASN A 117 -13.27 3.07 -5.94
N GLN A 118 -13.23 4.12 -6.76
CA GLN A 118 -14.36 5.05 -6.93
C GLN A 118 -15.58 4.35 -7.50
N LEU A 119 -15.41 3.47 -8.48
CA LEU A 119 -16.48 2.65 -9.04
C LEU A 119 -17.07 1.71 -7.97
N SER A 120 -16.21 1.06 -7.19
CA SER A 120 -16.65 0.20 -6.10
C SER A 120 -17.44 0.97 -5.04
N LEU A 121 -16.98 2.16 -4.62
CA LEU A 121 -17.71 3.00 -3.66
C LEU A 121 -19.13 3.35 -4.12
N LEU A 122 -19.32 3.54 -5.44
CA LEU A 122 -20.62 3.84 -6.02
C LEU A 122 -21.59 2.65 -6.00
N GLN A 123 -21.07 1.42 -5.99
CA GLN A 123 -21.85 0.19 -6.05
C GLN A 123 -22.40 -0.28 -4.69
N HIS A 124 -22.03 0.38 -3.57
CA HIS A 124 -22.42 -0.06 -2.22
C HIS A 124 -23.48 0.83 -1.61
N ASP A 125 -24.53 0.23 -1.03
CA ASP A 125 -25.53 0.94 -0.23
C ASP A 125 -24.94 1.27 1.16
N PRO A 126 -24.85 2.55 1.56
CA PRO A 126 -24.35 2.93 2.87
C PRO A 126 -25.09 2.29 4.04
N LYS A 127 -26.37 1.98 3.88
CA LYS A 127 -27.20 1.35 4.92
C LYS A 127 -26.76 -0.07 5.29
N GLY A 128 -26.05 -0.74 4.39
CA GLY A 128 -25.58 -2.10 4.61
C GLY A 128 -24.39 -2.20 5.55
N PHE A 129 -23.68 -1.10 5.82
CA PHE A 129 -22.46 -1.15 6.64
C PHE A 129 -22.72 -1.65 8.06
N GLU A 130 -23.64 -1.01 8.78
CA GLU A 130 -23.91 -1.34 10.19
C GLU A 130 -24.37 -2.80 10.39
N PRO A 131 -25.35 -3.34 9.66
CA PRO A 131 -25.73 -4.74 9.82
C PRO A 131 -24.59 -5.73 9.50
N LEU A 132 -23.76 -5.45 8.49
CA LEU A 132 -22.62 -6.30 8.14
C LEU A 132 -21.51 -6.22 9.19
N ALA A 133 -21.24 -5.02 9.72
CA ALA A 133 -20.27 -4.78 10.79
C ALA A 133 -20.69 -5.47 12.09
N GLU A 134 -21.97 -5.40 12.46
CA GLU A 134 -22.53 -6.10 13.62
C GLU A 134 -22.44 -7.62 13.46
N LEU A 135 -22.78 -8.15 12.28
CA LEU A 135 -22.65 -9.56 11.97
C LEU A 135 -21.20 -10.04 12.18
N TRP A 136 -20.24 -9.29 11.62
CA TRP A 136 -18.82 -9.60 11.75
C TRP A 136 -18.37 -9.59 13.21
N THR A 137 -18.60 -8.50 13.93
CA THR A 137 -18.15 -8.33 15.32
C THR A 137 -18.79 -9.36 16.27
N ARG A 138 -20.08 -9.63 16.10
CA ARG A 138 -20.83 -10.60 16.92
C ARG A 138 -20.23 -12.00 16.88
N HIS A 139 -19.77 -12.45 15.72
CA HIS A 139 -19.29 -13.83 15.55
C HIS A 139 -17.80 -13.99 15.71
N THR A 140 -17.02 -12.95 15.41
CA THR A 140 -15.55 -13.05 15.35
C THR A 140 -14.85 -12.46 16.56
N GLU A 141 -15.55 -11.63 17.34
CA GLU A 141 -14.96 -10.80 18.42
C GLU A 141 -13.85 -9.88 17.90
N ARG A 142 -13.78 -9.68 16.58
CA ARG A 142 -12.80 -8.79 15.92
C ARG A 142 -13.42 -7.43 15.65
N PRO A 143 -12.61 -6.37 15.60
CA PRO A 143 -13.13 -5.04 15.27
C PRO A 143 -13.75 -5.02 13.87
N SER A 144 -14.81 -4.23 13.69
CA SER A 144 -15.36 -3.90 12.37
C SER A 144 -14.55 -2.80 11.69
N SER A 145 -13.80 -2.00 12.44
CA SER A 145 -12.87 -0.99 11.93
C SER A 145 -11.71 -1.66 11.22
N PHE A 146 -11.59 -1.41 9.90
CA PHE A 146 -10.50 -1.96 9.11
C PHE A 146 -9.14 -1.39 9.52
N ILE A 147 -9.09 -0.13 9.97
CA ILE A 147 -7.83 0.51 10.34
C ILE A 147 -7.16 -0.17 11.55
N GLU A 148 -7.94 -0.66 12.49
CA GLU A 148 -7.40 -1.40 13.65
C GLU A 148 -6.75 -2.71 13.21
N GLU A 149 -7.38 -3.44 12.27
CA GLU A 149 -6.79 -4.64 11.68
C GLU A 149 -5.50 -4.31 10.90
N ALA A 150 -5.49 -3.18 10.18
CA ALA A 150 -4.33 -2.73 9.44
C ALA A 150 -3.16 -2.33 10.37
N TRP A 151 -3.42 -1.73 11.52
CA TRP A 151 -2.39 -1.42 12.53
C TRP A 151 -1.74 -2.68 13.08
N LEU A 152 -2.55 -3.67 13.48
CA LEU A 152 -2.05 -4.97 13.95
C LEU A 152 -1.21 -5.67 12.87
N ALA A 153 -1.68 -5.65 11.62
CA ALA A 153 -0.95 -6.22 10.50
C ALA A 153 0.38 -5.50 10.25
N ARG A 154 0.42 -4.16 10.31
CA ARG A 154 1.67 -3.40 10.17
C ARG A 154 2.68 -3.72 11.26
N GLN A 155 2.25 -3.81 12.53
CA GLN A 155 3.12 -4.23 13.62
C GLN A 155 3.70 -5.63 13.36
N GLN A 156 2.88 -6.57 12.90
CA GLN A 156 3.32 -7.93 12.57
C GLN A 156 4.35 -7.94 11.44
N ILE A 157 4.11 -7.23 10.34
CA ILE A 157 5.01 -7.19 9.18
C ILE A 157 6.35 -6.52 9.53
N LEU A 158 6.34 -5.43 10.30
CA LEU A 158 7.56 -4.75 10.75
C LEU A 158 8.40 -5.59 11.71
N ASN A 159 7.76 -6.44 12.51
CA ASN A 159 8.45 -7.36 13.43
C ASN A 159 8.76 -8.74 12.80
N GLY A 160 8.30 -8.97 11.56
CA GLY A 160 8.44 -10.22 10.83
C GLY A 160 9.20 -10.05 9.52
N SER A 161 8.52 -10.14 8.39
CA SER A 161 9.16 -10.18 7.07
C SER A 161 9.97 -8.92 6.70
N LEU A 162 9.69 -7.77 7.30
CA LEU A 162 10.42 -6.52 7.09
C LEU A 162 11.29 -6.09 8.29
N ALA A 163 11.58 -6.99 9.23
CA ALA A 163 12.36 -6.66 10.43
C ALA A 163 13.76 -6.12 10.10
N GLY A 164 14.46 -6.72 9.16
CA GLY A 164 15.78 -6.24 8.73
C GLY A 164 15.75 -4.88 8.02
N ASP A 165 14.73 -4.64 7.21
CA ASP A 165 14.51 -3.34 6.55
C ASP A 165 14.17 -2.26 7.58
N PHE A 166 13.31 -2.57 8.56
CA PHE A 166 12.98 -1.70 9.69
C PHE A 166 14.21 -1.36 10.53
N GLU A 167 15.01 -2.36 10.87
CA GLU A 167 16.25 -2.17 11.62
C GLU A 167 17.24 -1.28 10.86
N SER A 168 17.34 -1.45 9.54
CA SER A 168 18.19 -0.60 8.69
C SER A 168 17.80 0.89 8.78
N VAL A 169 16.49 1.21 8.85
CA VAL A 169 16.00 2.59 9.04
C VAL A 169 16.31 3.07 10.45
N ALA A 170 16.05 2.26 11.47
CA ALA A 170 16.32 2.63 12.86
C ALA A 170 17.81 2.93 13.10
N GLN A 171 18.70 2.13 12.52
CA GLN A 171 20.15 2.35 12.60
C GLN A 171 20.58 3.62 11.84
N ALA A 172 19.99 3.90 10.67
CA ALA A 172 20.28 5.13 9.94
C ALA A 172 19.86 6.38 10.75
N LEU A 173 18.70 6.34 11.41
CA LEU A 173 18.23 7.40 12.29
C LEU A 173 19.12 7.54 13.54
N LEU A 174 19.57 6.43 14.13
CA LEU A 174 20.52 6.46 15.24
C LEU A 174 21.85 7.12 14.85
N GLN A 175 22.35 6.90 13.64
CA GLN A 175 23.54 7.58 13.14
C GLN A 175 23.34 9.09 13.02
N VAL A 176 22.16 9.53 12.57
CA VAL A 176 21.79 10.96 12.56
C VAL A 176 21.76 11.51 13.99
N ALA A 177 21.11 10.80 14.92
CA ALA A 177 21.03 11.21 16.31
C ALA A 177 22.39 11.39 16.96
N ARG A 178 23.33 10.49 16.73
CA ARG A 178 24.69 10.51 17.33
C ARG A 178 25.59 11.60 16.78
N ASP A 179 25.27 12.18 15.63
CA ASP A 179 26.08 13.25 15.02
C ASP A 179 25.74 14.63 15.60
N ASP A 180 24.63 14.79 16.34
CA ASP A 180 24.19 16.03 16.96
C ASP A 180 24.20 15.90 18.49
N VAL A 181 24.89 16.85 19.17
CA VAL A 181 25.01 16.91 20.64
C VAL A 181 23.65 16.91 21.34
N MET A 182 22.61 17.51 20.75
CA MET A 182 21.28 17.61 21.37
C MET A 182 20.47 16.32 21.29
N SER A 183 20.81 15.41 20.39
CA SER A 183 20.07 14.15 20.17
C SER A 183 20.90 12.88 20.38
N ARG A 184 22.21 13.00 20.64
CA ARG A 184 23.13 11.84 20.71
C ARG A 184 22.80 10.83 21.81
N ASP A 185 22.05 11.24 22.83
CA ASP A 185 21.65 10.39 23.94
C ASP A 185 20.34 9.61 23.65
N LEU A 186 19.70 9.83 22.49
CA LEU A 186 18.57 9.01 22.07
C LEU A 186 19.01 7.56 21.88
N THR A 187 18.28 6.66 22.49
CA THR A 187 18.57 5.23 22.42
C THR A 187 17.95 4.60 21.18
N LEU A 188 18.57 3.53 20.67
CA LEU A 188 18.02 2.75 19.57
C LEU A 188 16.62 2.20 19.91
N GLY A 189 16.39 1.79 21.16
CA GLY A 189 15.08 1.31 21.63
C GLY A 189 13.98 2.35 21.53
N ALA A 190 14.26 3.60 21.93
CA ALA A 190 13.31 4.70 21.80
C ALA A 190 13.03 5.05 20.32
N ILE A 191 14.07 5.07 19.48
CA ILE A 191 13.93 5.29 18.05
C ILE A 191 13.06 4.19 17.40
N ARG A 192 13.27 2.90 17.76
CA ARG A 192 12.46 1.80 17.23
C ARG A 192 10.99 1.95 17.63
N ARG A 193 10.66 2.24 18.89
CA ARG A 193 9.27 2.43 19.32
C ARG A 193 8.60 3.58 18.56
N ALA A 194 9.24 4.73 18.50
CA ALA A 194 8.70 5.90 17.81
C ALA A 194 8.56 5.66 16.29
N LEU A 195 9.55 5.02 15.66
CA LEU A 195 9.52 4.69 14.23
C LEU A 195 8.42 3.67 13.91
N GLN A 196 8.25 2.64 14.75
CA GLN A 196 7.20 1.63 14.57
C GLN A 196 5.82 2.28 14.59
N GLU A 197 5.51 3.06 15.62
CA GLU A 197 4.20 3.71 15.71
C GLU A 197 3.97 4.73 14.60
N LEU A 198 5.01 5.47 14.18
CA LEU A 198 4.91 6.36 13.03
C LEU A 198 4.52 5.60 11.75
N ILE A 199 5.11 4.42 11.49
CA ILE A 199 4.79 3.61 10.31
C ILE A 199 3.43 2.91 10.45
N VAL A 200 3.07 2.45 11.65
CA VAL A 200 1.77 1.82 11.93
C VAL A 200 0.63 2.76 11.58
N HIS A 201 0.77 4.04 11.88
CA HIS A 201 -0.25 5.07 11.61
C HIS A 201 -0.07 5.79 10.25
N PHE A 202 0.84 5.32 9.37
CA PHE A 202 1.12 6.00 8.11
C PHE A 202 -0.04 5.80 7.11
N PRO A 203 -0.73 6.88 6.65
CA PRO A 203 -1.99 6.73 5.92
C PRO A 203 -1.82 6.45 4.41
N VAL A 204 -0.62 6.66 3.86
CA VAL A 204 -0.28 6.47 2.44
C VAL A 204 0.90 5.52 2.28
N TYR A 205 1.17 5.05 1.06
CA TYR A 205 2.32 4.18 0.80
C TYR A 205 3.63 4.84 1.16
N ARG A 206 3.83 6.09 0.79
CA ARG A 206 5.02 6.87 1.16
C ARG A 206 4.85 8.36 0.93
N THR A 207 5.75 9.13 1.48
CA THR A 207 6.02 10.53 1.13
C THR A 207 7.15 10.63 0.10
N TYR A 208 7.31 11.81 -0.52
CA TYR A 208 8.32 12.04 -1.57
C TYR A 208 9.28 13.15 -1.13
N ILE A 209 9.97 12.91 -0.02
CA ILE A 209 10.92 13.83 0.59
C ILE A 209 12.06 14.13 -0.39
N SER A 210 12.30 15.39 -0.64
CA SER A 210 13.36 15.89 -1.51
C SER A 210 14.43 16.64 -0.71
N ALA A 211 15.44 17.17 -1.39
CA ALA A 211 16.41 18.06 -0.76
C ALA A 211 15.79 19.33 -0.13
N ARG A 212 14.56 19.66 -0.52
CA ARG A 212 13.76 20.78 -0.01
C ARG A 212 12.86 20.42 1.16
N GLY A 213 12.91 19.16 1.64
CA GLY A 213 12.00 18.62 2.64
C GLY A 213 10.78 17.97 2.02
N ARG A 214 9.74 17.80 2.82
CA ARG A 214 8.40 17.36 2.40
C ARG A 214 7.70 18.48 1.63
N SER A 215 6.78 18.13 0.76
CA SER A 215 5.80 19.06 0.17
C SER A 215 4.64 19.29 1.14
N GLU A 216 3.82 20.30 0.89
CA GLU A 216 2.60 20.56 1.69
C GLU A 216 1.69 19.33 1.76
N LEU A 217 1.53 18.60 0.66
CA LEU A 217 0.74 17.38 0.63
C LEU A 217 1.40 16.24 1.43
N ASP A 218 2.72 16.09 1.37
CA ASP A 218 3.45 15.12 2.20
C ASP A 218 3.35 15.46 3.69
N ASP A 219 3.34 16.77 4.04
CA ASP A 219 3.19 17.21 5.42
C ASP A 219 1.82 16.83 6.01
N VAL A 220 0.73 16.93 5.24
CA VAL A 220 -0.60 16.50 5.70
C VAL A 220 -0.56 15.04 6.16
N PHE A 221 -0.06 14.13 5.34
CA PHE A 221 -0.01 12.70 5.67
C PHE A 221 0.98 12.39 6.80
N PHE A 222 2.12 13.08 6.81
CA PHE A 222 3.12 12.86 7.85
C PHE A 222 2.63 13.35 9.20
N LEU A 223 1.96 14.49 9.27
CA LEU A 223 1.38 15.03 10.51
C LEU A 223 0.21 14.18 11.02
N GLN A 224 -0.57 13.59 10.13
CA GLN A 224 -1.60 12.62 10.48
C GLN A 224 -0.97 11.37 11.13
N ALA A 225 0.10 10.82 10.54
CA ALA A 225 0.84 9.70 11.11
C ALA A 225 1.44 10.03 12.48
N LEU A 226 2.00 11.25 12.65
CA LEU A 226 2.52 11.72 13.93
C LEU A 226 1.43 11.82 15.00
N ALA A 227 0.27 12.35 14.64
CA ALA A 227 -0.87 12.45 15.57
C ALA A 227 -1.33 11.05 16.03
N GLY A 228 -1.45 10.10 15.11
CA GLY A 228 -1.73 8.70 15.43
C GLY A 228 -0.67 8.07 16.33
N ALA A 229 0.60 8.22 16.00
CA ALA A 229 1.70 7.70 16.82
C ALA A 229 1.73 8.29 18.25
N ARG A 230 1.40 9.58 18.40
CA ARG A 230 1.29 10.20 19.74
C ARG A 230 0.14 9.65 20.56
N SER A 231 -0.95 9.19 19.93
CA SER A 231 -2.08 8.62 20.66
C SER A 231 -1.81 7.23 21.25
N THR A 232 -0.81 6.51 20.73
CA THR A 232 -0.44 5.15 21.16
C THR A 232 0.87 5.09 21.96
N LEU A 233 1.78 6.04 21.74
CA LEU A 233 3.05 6.12 22.48
C LEU A 233 2.91 6.81 23.84
N SER A 234 3.77 6.38 24.77
CA SER A 234 3.94 7.11 26.03
C SER A 234 4.49 8.52 25.79
N GLU A 235 4.09 9.48 26.63
CA GLU A 235 4.57 10.87 26.55
C GLU A 235 6.11 10.99 26.61
N GLY A 236 6.77 10.06 27.29
CA GLY A 236 8.22 10.00 27.38
C GLY A 236 8.94 9.76 26.04
N ASP A 237 8.26 9.15 25.07
CA ASP A 237 8.79 8.92 23.71
C ASP A 237 8.41 10.04 22.71
N TRP A 238 7.54 10.99 23.06
CA TRP A 238 7.16 12.10 22.17
C TRP A 238 8.33 12.94 21.68
N PRO A 239 9.34 13.29 22.49
CA PRO A 239 10.50 14.02 21.98
C PRO A 239 11.24 13.29 20.85
N VAL A 240 11.20 11.94 20.86
CA VAL A 240 11.78 11.14 19.78
C VAL A 240 11.00 11.32 18.50
N LEU A 241 9.65 11.33 18.56
CA LEU A 241 8.80 11.64 17.38
C LEU A 241 9.10 13.03 16.82
N ASP A 242 9.36 14.03 17.65
CA ASP A 242 9.70 15.38 17.21
C ASP A 242 11.05 15.40 16.45
N TYR A 243 12.02 14.59 16.87
CA TYR A 243 13.25 14.40 16.11
C TYR A 243 13.00 13.65 14.80
N LEU A 244 12.16 12.60 14.78
CA LEU A 244 11.81 11.91 13.54
C LEU A 244 11.11 12.83 12.56
N GLU A 245 10.17 13.67 13.02
CA GLU A 245 9.52 14.70 12.21
C GLU A 245 10.55 15.60 11.52
N LYS A 246 11.49 16.12 12.29
CA LYS A 246 12.55 17.00 11.83
C LYS A 246 13.47 16.32 10.80
N TRP A 247 13.93 15.10 11.09
CA TRP A 247 14.91 14.38 10.25
C TRP A 247 14.28 13.80 8.98
N LEU A 248 13.03 13.39 9.05
CA LEU A 248 12.28 12.79 7.94
C LEU A 248 11.56 13.86 7.10
N GLY A 249 12.22 14.97 6.86
CA GLY A 249 11.85 15.97 5.89
C GLY A 249 11.17 17.22 6.43
N GLY A 250 10.92 17.34 7.75
CA GLY A 250 10.48 18.61 8.38
C GLY A 250 11.54 19.69 8.25
N GLN A 251 12.82 19.32 8.21
CA GLN A 251 13.90 20.23 7.87
C GLN A 251 14.57 19.86 6.54
N PRO A 252 14.64 20.78 5.57
CA PRO A 252 15.31 20.56 4.29
C PRO A 252 16.80 20.25 4.48
N TRP A 253 17.28 19.11 3.96
CA TRP A 253 18.71 18.80 4.08
C TRP A 253 19.60 19.64 3.15
N ARG A 254 19.01 20.35 2.16
CA ARG A 254 19.76 21.30 1.32
C ARG A 254 20.35 22.47 2.13
N ASP A 255 19.69 22.82 3.26
CA ASP A 255 20.06 23.92 4.14
C ASP A 255 21.20 23.53 5.09
N ARG A 256 21.54 22.24 5.14
CA ARG A 256 22.70 21.72 5.86
C ARG A 256 23.97 21.83 5.01
N PRO A 257 25.14 22.05 5.62
CA PRO A 257 26.41 22.03 4.93
C PRO A 257 26.62 20.75 4.11
N LEU A 258 27.33 20.88 2.98
CA LEU A 258 27.75 19.71 2.22
C LEU A 258 28.70 18.85 3.08
N GLY A 259 28.38 17.57 3.25
CA GLY A 259 29.22 16.70 4.05
C GLY A 259 28.48 15.45 4.55
N ARG A 260 28.98 14.96 5.67
CA ARG A 260 28.52 13.69 6.29
C ARG A 260 27.06 13.78 6.77
N GLU A 261 26.72 14.83 7.52
CA GLU A 261 25.38 15.03 8.07
C GLU A 261 24.31 15.00 6.97
N ARG A 262 24.49 15.78 5.90
CA ARG A 262 23.57 15.82 4.76
C ARG A 262 23.41 14.45 4.09
N LYS A 263 24.49 13.66 3.99
CA LYS A 263 24.43 12.29 3.42
C LYS A 263 23.64 11.34 4.32
N MET A 264 23.84 11.44 5.64
CA MET A 264 23.12 10.61 6.62
C MET A 264 21.63 10.91 6.63
N LEU A 265 21.23 12.19 6.68
CA LEU A 265 19.81 12.60 6.59
C LEU A 265 19.15 12.09 5.30
N LYS A 266 19.80 12.35 4.14
CA LYS A 266 19.30 11.82 2.86
C LYS A 266 19.15 10.30 2.88
N HIS A 267 20.13 9.59 3.45
CA HIS A 267 20.09 8.13 3.54
C HIS A 267 18.92 7.66 4.39
N ALA A 268 18.72 8.24 5.58
CA ALA A 268 17.61 7.91 6.48
C ALA A 268 16.24 8.16 5.81
N CYS A 269 16.06 9.32 5.16
CA CYS A 269 14.83 9.64 4.43
C CYS A 269 14.54 8.64 3.30
N VAL A 270 15.54 8.31 2.48
CA VAL A 270 15.37 7.35 1.38
C VAL A 270 15.00 5.97 1.92
N ARG A 271 15.69 5.49 2.96
CA ARG A 271 15.39 4.19 3.58
C ARG A 271 14.00 4.15 4.20
N PHE A 272 13.61 5.20 4.92
CA PHE A 272 12.27 5.33 5.49
C PHE A 272 11.19 5.21 4.40
N GLN A 273 11.29 5.98 3.33
CA GLN A 273 10.33 5.96 2.23
C GLN A 273 10.28 4.63 1.49
N GLN A 274 11.41 3.94 1.37
CA GLN A 274 11.50 2.61 0.77
C GLN A 274 10.98 1.49 1.70
N LEU A 275 10.81 1.76 3.00
CA LEU A 275 10.19 0.85 3.96
C LEU A 275 8.69 1.06 4.06
N THR A 276 8.18 2.31 4.06
CA THR A 276 6.75 2.59 4.26
C THR A 276 5.89 1.99 3.15
N SER A 277 6.36 1.96 1.89
CA SER A 277 5.64 1.38 0.77
C SER A 277 5.43 -0.14 0.92
N PRO A 278 6.46 -1.00 1.07
CA PRO A 278 6.24 -2.42 1.30
C PRO A 278 5.51 -2.71 2.62
N ALA A 279 5.69 -1.89 3.67
CA ALA A 279 4.96 -2.05 4.91
C ALA A 279 3.45 -1.84 4.71
N ALA A 280 3.04 -0.83 3.92
CA ALA A 280 1.64 -0.63 3.57
C ALA A 280 1.09 -1.80 2.74
N ALA A 281 1.74 -2.16 1.63
CA ALA A 281 1.27 -3.23 0.75
C ALA A 281 1.15 -4.57 1.49
N LYS A 282 2.20 -5.01 2.19
CA LYS A 282 2.20 -6.32 2.87
C LYS A 282 1.25 -6.38 4.05
N ALA A 283 1.12 -5.30 4.82
CA ALA A 283 0.21 -5.27 5.96
C ALA A 283 -1.25 -5.13 5.54
N VAL A 284 -1.57 -4.22 4.64
CA VAL A 284 -2.96 -3.94 4.25
C VAL A 284 -3.44 -4.98 3.24
N GLU A 285 -2.77 -5.09 2.10
CA GLU A 285 -3.27 -5.84 0.95
C GLU A 285 -3.03 -7.35 1.06
N ASP A 286 -1.89 -7.77 1.62
CA ASP A 286 -1.53 -9.18 1.74
C ASP A 286 -1.81 -9.77 3.13
N THR A 287 -2.29 -8.98 4.09
CA THR A 287 -2.60 -9.44 5.45
C THR A 287 -4.00 -9.02 5.89
N ALA A 288 -4.25 -7.72 6.10
CA ALA A 288 -5.52 -7.25 6.67
C ALA A 288 -6.72 -7.56 5.77
N PHE A 289 -6.60 -7.48 4.44
CA PHE A 289 -7.67 -7.85 3.50
C PHE A 289 -8.13 -9.32 3.59
N TYR A 290 -7.28 -10.18 4.12
CA TYR A 290 -7.63 -11.60 4.37
C TYR A 290 -8.09 -11.89 5.80
N ARG A 291 -8.09 -10.87 6.66
CA ARG A 291 -8.49 -11.00 8.07
C ARG A 291 -9.76 -10.24 8.41
N SER A 292 -10.08 -9.18 7.69
CA SER A 292 -11.33 -8.45 7.81
C SER A 292 -12.34 -8.97 6.79
N GLY A 293 -13.51 -9.38 7.24
CA GLY A 293 -14.55 -9.97 6.40
C GLY A 293 -15.90 -9.27 6.51
N VAL A 294 -15.95 -8.00 6.88
CA VAL A 294 -17.19 -7.21 6.93
C VAL A 294 -17.87 -7.25 5.56
N LEU A 295 -17.17 -6.85 4.50
CA LEU A 295 -17.62 -7.07 3.13
C LEU A 295 -16.41 -7.14 2.18
N LEU A 296 -16.18 -8.30 1.61
CA LEU A 296 -14.97 -8.58 0.81
C LEU A 296 -14.86 -7.81 -0.49
N SER A 297 -15.97 -7.29 -1.03
CA SER A 297 -15.94 -6.40 -2.20
C SER A 297 -15.27 -5.06 -1.93
N ARG A 298 -15.06 -4.69 -0.66
CA ARG A 298 -14.31 -3.51 -0.26
C ARG A 298 -12.84 -3.78 0.08
N ASN A 299 -12.42 -5.05 0.04
CA ASN A 299 -11.06 -5.46 0.35
C ASN A 299 -10.27 -5.71 -0.94
N ASP A 300 -9.85 -4.66 -1.62
CA ASP A 300 -9.05 -4.78 -2.83
C ASP A 300 -7.95 -3.70 -2.90
N VAL A 301 -6.92 -3.97 -3.73
CA VAL A 301 -5.75 -3.11 -3.87
C VAL A 301 -6.15 -1.68 -4.27
N GLY A 302 -5.66 -0.71 -3.54
CA GLY A 302 -5.96 0.70 -3.77
C GLY A 302 -7.33 1.17 -3.29
N PHE A 303 -8.07 0.33 -2.55
CA PHE A 303 -9.36 0.72 -1.99
C PHE A 303 -9.21 1.50 -0.69
N SER A 304 -10.04 2.53 -0.53
CA SER A 304 -10.24 3.26 0.72
C SER A 304 -11.16 2.43 1.62
N THR A 305 -10.58 1.66 2.52
CA THR A 305 -11.31 0.70 3.35
C THR A 305 -12.11 1.35 4.48
N GLU A 306 -11.82 2.60 4.81
CA GLU A 306 -12.57 3.41 5.77
C GLU A 306 -13.89 3.96 5.16
N GLN A 307 -13.96 4.05 3.83
CA GLN A 307 -15.15 4.47 3.11
C GLN A 307 -15.88 3.25 2.58
N PHE A 308 -17.11 3.05 3.00
CA PHE A 308 -17.93 1.92 2.54
C PHE A 308 -18.64 2.24 1.21
N SER A 309 -19.11 3.47 1.05
CA SER A 309 -19.82 3.95 -0.14
C SER A 309 -19.54 5.42 -0.40
N ALA A 310 -19.88 5.92 -1.58
CA ALA A 310 -19.82 7.31 -1.92
C ALA A 310 -21.02 7.73 -2.81
N PRO A 311 -21.54 8.97 -2.68
CA PRO A 311 -22.61 9.46 -3.51
C PRO A 311 -22.15 9.70 -4.96
N LEU A 312 -23.11 9.70 -5.90
CA LEU A 312 -22.88 9.88 -7.33
C LEU A 312 -22.11 11.19 -7.64
N GLU A 313 -22.41 12.25 -6.89
CA GLU A 313 -21.78 13.56 -7.05
C GLU A 313 -20.27 13.49 -6.77
N ALA A 314 -19.86 12.72 -5.78
CA ALA A 314 -18.45 12.51 -5.46
C ALA A 314 -17.73 11.79 -6.62
N PHE A 315 -18.33 10.76 -7.21
CA PHE A 315 -17.80 10.08 -8.37
C PHE A 315 -17.60 11.03 -9.55
N HIS A 316 -18.60 11.87 -9.86
CA HIS A 316 -18.48 12.85 -10.93
C HIS A 316 -17.42 13.91 -10.66
N ALA A 317 -17.34 14.42 -9.41
CA ALA A 317 -16.35 15.43 -9.03
C ALA A 317 -14.91 14.94 -9.23
N VAL A 318 -14.62 13.70 -8.83
CA VAL A 318 -13.29 13.10 -8.99
C VAL A 318 -12.96 12.86 -10.46
N ASN A 319 -13.91 12.40 -11.28
CA ASN A 319 -13.71 12.22 -12.72
C ASN A 319 -13.49 13.55 -13.44
N GLN A 320 -14.21 14.62 -13.08
CA GLN A 320 -13.98 15.97 -13.59
C GLN A 320 -12.59 16.51 -13.20
N GLN A 321 -12.13 16.21 -11.99
CA GLN A 321 -10.78 16.59 -11.56
C GLN A 321 -9.72 15.83 -12.35
N ARG A 322 -9.88 14.52 -12.54
CA ARG A 322 -8.98 13.69 -13.35
C ARG A 322 -8.88 14.19 -14.77
N LEU A 323 -10.01 14.55 -15.40
CA LEU A 323 -10.03 15.11 -16.75
C LEU A 323 -9.22 16.40 -16.86
N ARG A 324 -9.15 17.22 -15.81
CA ARG A 324 -8.38 18.48 -15.79
C ARG A 324 -6.88 18.26 -15.58
N THR A 325 -6.51 17.30 -14.73
CA THR A 325 -5.11 17.10 -14.32
C THR A 325 -4.39 16.02 -15.12
N PHE A 326 -5.07 14.90 -15.35
CA PHE A 326 -4.54 13.73 -16.08
C PHE A 326 -5.59 13.15 -17.02
N PRO A 327 -5.88 13.84 -18.15
CA PRO A 327 -6.96 13.44 -19.06
C PRO A 327 -6.73 12.07 -19.69
N ASP A 328 -5.48 11.66 -19.85
CA ASP A 328 -5.10 10.38 -20.47
C ASP A 328 -4.92 9.25 -19.43
N ASN A 329 -5.27 9.49 -18.15
CA ASN A 329 -5.15 8.48 -17.09
C ASN A 329 -5.89 7.19 -17.42
N LEU A 330 -5.30 6.05 -17.10
CA LEU A 330 -5.98 4.77 -17.27
C LEU A 330 -7.14 4.61 -16.27
N LEU A 331 -8.19 3.94 -16.71
CA LEU A 331 -9.40 3.65 -15.94
C LEU A 331 -9.54 2.12 -15.84
N ALA A 332 -9.07 1.54 -14.74
CA ALA A 332 -9.13 0.09 -14.53
C ALA A 332 -10.38 -0.30 -13.74
N THR A 333 -11.00 -1.41 -14.11
CA THR A 333 -12.00 -2.13 -13.30
C THR A 333 -11.41 -3.36 -12.62
N ALA A 334 -10.28 -3.84 -13.14
CA ALA A 334 -9.45 -4.89 -12.58
C ALA A 334 -7.98 -4.63 -12.93
N THR A 335 -7.05 -5.13 -12.13
CA THR A 335 -5.60 -5.04 -12.36
C THR A 335 -4.97 -6.41 -12.23
N HIS A 336 -3.65 -6.53 -12.50
CA HIS A 336 -2.92 -7.79 -12.42
C HIS A 336 -2.79 -8.35 -10.99
N ASP A 337 -3.01 -7.52 -9.97
CA ASP A 337 -2.84 -7.87 -8.55
C ASP A 337 -4.11 -7.63 -7.69
N HIS A 338 -5.27 -7.36 -8.34
CA HIS A 338 -6.53 -7.30 -7.61
C HIS A 338 -6.82 -8.63 -6.87
N LYS A 339 -7.47 -8.53 -5.71
CA LYS A 339 -7.77 -9.70 -4.88
C LYS A 339 -9.01 -10.45 -5.37
N ARG A 340 -9.97 -9.74 -5.95
CA ARG A 340 -11.21 -10.29 -6.51
C ARG A 340 -11.56 -9.59 -7.81
N GLY A 341 -11.95 -10.37 -8.84
CA GLY A 341 -12.39 -9.83 -10.12
C GLY A 341 -13.62 -8.94 -9.98
N GLU A 342 -13.86 -8.10 -10.98
CA GLU A 342 -14.97 -7.13 -10.99
C GLU A 342 -16.34 -7.78 -10.83
N ASP A 343 -16.58 -8.94 -11.45
CA ASP A 343 -17.85 -9.66 -11.33
C ASP A 343 -18.10 -10.15 -9.91
N THR A 344 -17.07 -10.69 -9.27
CA THR A 344 -17.12 -11.11 -7.86
C THR A 344 -17.40 -9.93 -6.95
N ARG A 345 -16.72 -8.81 -7.16
CA ARG A 345 -16.95 -7.59 -6.36
C ARG A 345 -18.36 -7.05 -6.56
N ALA A 346 -18.86 -7.00 -7.80
CA ALA A 346 -20.21 -6.53 -8.09
C ALA A 346 -21.29 -7.42 -7.43
N ARG A 347 -21.12 -8.74 -7.46
CA ARG A 347 -22.04 -9.67 -6.78
C ARG A 347 -22.03 -9.46 -5.27
N LEU A 348 -20.85 -9.33 -4.67
CA LEU A 348 -20.74 -9.13 -3.22
C LEU A 348 -21.24 -7.74 -2.80
N ALA A 349 -21.14 -6.73 -3.65
CA ALA A 349 -21.69 -5.40 -3.37
C ALA A 349 -23.20 -5.42 -3.12
N VAL A 350 -23.95 -6.34 -3.79
CA VAL A 350 -25.40 -6.53 -3.57
C VAL A 350 -25.72 -6.86 -2.11
N LEU A 351 -24.80 -7.50 -1.38
CA LEU A 351 -25.01 -7.80 0.05
C LEU A 351 -25.17 -6.52 0.89
N SER A 352 -24.66 -5.38 0.42
CA SER A 352 -24.92 -4.11 1.08
C SER A 352 -26.36 -3.61 0.97
N GLU A 353 -27.09 -4.02 -0.08
CA GLU A 353 -28.50 -3.67 -0.29
C GLU A 353 -29.44 -4.61 0.48
N CYS A 354 -28.99 -5.83 0.84
CA CYS A 354 -29.78 -6.82 1.54
C CYS A 354 -29.05 -7.38 2.78
N ALA A 355 -28.38 -6.51 3.53
CA ALA A 355 -27.48 -6.89 4.62
C ALA A 355 -28.19 -7.64 5.76
N GLU A 356 -29.40 -7.24 6.14
CA GLU A 356 -30.19 -7.90 7.17
C GLU A 356 -30.56 -9.33 6.73
N TRP A 357 -31.06 -9.49 5.49
CA TRP A 357 -31.36 -10.80 4.94
C TRP A 357 -30.10 -11.69 4.91
N TYR A 358 -28.97 -11.13 4.48
CA TYR A 358 -27.70 -11.87 4.47
C TYR A 358 -27.31 -12.33 5.88
N ALA A 359 -27.45 -11.47 6.88
CA ALA A 359 -27.18 -11.83 8.28
C ALA A 359 -28.05 -12.99 8.75
N GLU A 360 -29.36 -12.99 8.43
CA GLU A 360 -30.28 -14.12 8.74
C GLU A 360 -29.85 -15.41 8.04
N GLN A 361 -29.42 -15.33 6.76
CA GLN A 361 -28.95 -16.54 6.05
C GLN A 361 -27.66 -17.08 6.66
N VAL A 362 -26.74 -16.23 7.07
CA VAL A 362 -25.50 -16.63 7.73
C VAL A 362 -25.81 -17.42 9.02
N GLU A 363 -26.74 -16.98 9.84
CA GLU A 363 -27.17 -17.74 11.05
C GLU A 363 -27.67 -19.15 10.73
N GLN A 364 -28.46 -19.24 9.66
CA GLN A 364 -28.96 -20.55 9.20
C GLN A 364 -27.83 -21.44 8.67
N TRP A 365 -26.93 -20.90 7.86
CA TRP A 365 -25.79 -21.64 7.31
C TRP A 365 -24.84 -22.10 8.40
N ARG A 366 -24.55 -21.25 9.38
CA ARG A 366 -23.72 -21.60 10.54
C ARG A 366 -24.33 -22.76 11.35
N THR A 367 -25.63 -22.72 11.54
CA THR A 367 -26.38 -23.81 12.20
C THR A 367 -26.26 -25.14 11.43
N LEU A 368 -26.39 -25.10 10.10
CA LEU A 368 -26.24 -26.28 9.25
C LEU A 368 -24.79 -26.78 9.22
N ALA A 369 -23.82 -25.88 9.15
CA ALA A 369 -22.39 -26.20 9.10
C ALA A 369 -21.82 -26.66 10.44
N ALA A 370 -22.49 -26.39 11.57
CA ALA A 370 -22.00 -26.74 12.90
C ALA A 370 -21.68 -28.25 13.03
N ARG A 371 -22.45 -29.12 12.38
CA ARG A 371 -22.24 -30.58 12.35
C ARG A 371 -21.01 -31.02 11.55
N LEU A 372 -20.46 -30.16 10.69
CA LEU A 372 -19.29 -30.44 9.85
C LEU A 372 -17.98 -30.14 10.57
N ARG A 373 -18.03 -29.45 11.70
CA ARG A 373 -16.85 -29.10 12.49
C ARG A 373 -16.41 -30.29 13.34
N SER A 374 -15.15 -30.69 13.19
CA SER A 374 -14.59 -31.84 13.91
C SER A 374 -14.19 -31.50 15.35
N ASP A 375 -13.78 -30.28 15.63
CA ASP A 375 -13.24 -29.85 16.93
C ASP A 375 -13.98 -28.63 17.54
N GLY A 376 -15.03 -28.14 16.87
CA GLY A 376 -15.81 -26.99 17.30
C GLY A 376 -15.10 -25.64 17.13
N GLN A 377 -13.83 -25.60 16.69
CA GLN A 377 -13.03 -24.38 16.56
C GLN A 377 -12.60 -24.09 15.11
N THR A 378 -12.43 -25.11 14.28
CA THR A 378 -11.96 -24.99 12.90
C THR A 378 -13.08 -25.26 11.91
N PRO A 379 -13.34 -24.40 10.90
CA PRO A 379 -12.71 -23.08 10.69
C PRO A 379 -13.08 -22.06 11.77
N SER A 380 -12.26 -20.99 11.92
CA SER A 380 -12.65 -19.88 12.80
C SER A 380 -13.92 -19.21 12.30
N ALA A 381 -14.64 -18.48 13.16
CA ALA A 381 -15.85 -17.77 12.73
C ALA A 381 -15.55 -16.74 11.63
N GLY A 382 -14.38 -16.10 11.66
CA GLY A 382 -13.95 -15.18 10.61
C GLY A 382 -13.69 -15.87 9.27
N ASP A 383 -12.99 -17.01 9.28
CA ASP A 383 -12.75 -17.81 8.06
C ASP A 383 -14.06 -18.31 7.46
N GLU A 384 -15.01 -18.71 8.30
CA GLU A 384 -16.34 -19.16 7.87
C GLU A 384 -17.14 -18.06 7.18
N LEU A 385 -17.17 -16.82 7.76
CA LEU A 385 -17.84 -15.68 7.14
C LEU A 385 -17.19 -15.26 5.82
N ILE A 386 -15.86 -15.31 5.75
CA ILE A 386 -15.10 -15.05 4.52
C ILE A 386 -15.40 -16.13 3.48
N LEU A 387 -15.49 -17.41 3.87
CA LEU A 387 -15.84 -18.51 2.99
C LEU A 387 -17.23 -18.33 2.38
N TYR A 388 -18.25 -17.94 3.17
CA TYR A 388 -19.60 -17.72 2.65
C TYR A 388 -19.62 -16.61 1.58
N GLN A 389 -18.95 -15.50 1.82
CA GLN A 389 -18.82 -14.46 0.81
C GLN A 389 -18.03 -14.95 -0.41
N GLY A 390 -16.96 -15.71 -0.21
CA GLY A 390 -16.19 -16.31 -1.29
C GLY A 390 -17.04 -17.21 -2.19
N LEU A 391 -17.86 -18.08 -1.60
CA LEU A 391 -18.80 -18.95 -2.32
C LEU A 391 -19.84 -18.14 -3.10
N LEU A 392 -20.45 -17.13 -2.48
CA LEU A 392 -21.43 -16.26 -3.16
C LEU A 392 -20.81 -15.51 -4.34
N GLY A 393 -19.62 -14.96 -4.14
CA GLY A 393 -18.92 -14.18 -5.16
C GLY A 393 -18.44 -15.02 -6.36
N SER A 394 -18.08 -16.28 -6.13
CA SER A 394 -17.55 -17.19 -7.16
C SER A 394 -18.58 -18.17 -7.70
N TRP A 395 -19.85 -18.12 -7.24
CA TRP A 395 -20.88 -19.08 -7.66
C TRP A 395 -21.06 -19.05 -9.19
N PRO A 396 -20.93 -20.20 -9.89
CA PRO A 396 -21.11 -20.25 -11.33
C PRO A 396 -22.53 -19.88 -11.74
N LEU A 397 -22.66 -19.06 -12.79
CA LEU A 397 -23.98 -18.60 -13.27
C LEU A 397 -24.87 -19.76 -13.76
N ASP A 398 -24.24 -20.76 -14.34
CA ASP A 398 -24.93 -21.91 -14.94
C ASP A 398 -25.23 -23.04 -13.92
N LEU A 399 -24.80 -22.86 -12.67
CA LEU A 399 -24.99 -23.88 -11.63
C LEU A 399 -26.36 -23.75 -11.00
N HIS A 400 -27.24 -24.70 -11.28
CA HIS A 400 -28.59 -24.75 -10.76
C HIS A 400 -28.76 -25.75 -9.61
N ARG A 401 -29.75 -25.50 -8.79
CA ARG A 401 -30.12 -26.42 -7.69
C ARG A 401 -30.50 -27.79 -8.27
N GLY A 402 -29.77 -28.84 -7.93
CA GLY A 402 -29.97 -30.22 -8.44
C GLY A 402 -28.95 -30.65 -9.49
N ASP A 403 -28.07 -29.78 -9.94
CA ASP A 403 -26.94 -30.16 -10.80
C ASP A 403 -25.83 -30.81 -9.96
N ALA A 404 -25.98 -32.10 -9.68
CA ALA A 404 -24.99 -32.85 -8.88
C ALA A 404 -23.62 -32.95 -9.57
N GLY A 405 -23.56 -32.89 -10.90
CA GLY A 405 -22.30 -32.94 -11.65
C GLY A 405 -21.52 -31.62 -11.55
N GLY A 406 -22.21 -30.47 -11.69
CA GLY A 406 -21.62 -29.15 -11.54
C GLY A 406 -21.19 -28.80 -10.11
N LEU A 407 -21.84 -29.42 -9.09
CA LEU A 407 -21.46 -29.23 -7.69
C LEU A 407 -20.25 -30.08 -7.25
N ALA A 408 -19.84 -31.04 -8.04
CA ALA A 408 -18.73 -31.97 -7.74
C ALA A 408 -17.41 -31.56 -8.42
N GLY A 409 -17.44 -30.63 -9.36
CA GLY A 409 -16.27 -30.06 -10.06
C GLY A 409 -15.86 -28.74 -9.46
#